data_3c7653f239609f3b9c7b4675c13befea
#
_entry.id   3c7653f239609f3b9c7b4675c13befea
#
_cell.length_a   1.000
_cell.length_b   1.000
_cell.length_c   1.000
_cell.angle_alpha   90.00
_cell.angle_beta   90.00
_cell.angle_gamma   90.00
#
_symmetry.space_group_name_H-M   'P 1'
#
loop_
_entity.id
_entity.type
_entity.pdbx_description
1 polymer ?
#
loop_
_entity_poly.entity_id
_entity_poly.type
_entity_poly.pdbx_seq_one_letter_code
_entity_poly.pdbx_strand_id
1 'polypeptide(L)'
;MAIAEDDIERIRSAASIVDVVGAHVQLKRAGRNWVGLCPFHGEKTPSFNVREETGRYKCFGCDAAGDVFNFVQSIEHTDFVGAVEHLAGRLGIQLNYTSTGQSKERARRKRLVATMGSAVDWYHDRLLNAADARPARDYLRARGLAGETARTFRLGWAPDDWDTLSTSLDAPRDDLVATGLGFVNRRQRMQDSFRARVIFPIFDENGEAVALGGRILPGSDDPAKYKNSSETPIYTKSRTLYGLNWAKSEIVRQNRAIVCEGYTDVIGFHTSGLPIAVATCGTAFTEEHVRLLKRYATRVVLAFDADAAGQGAAERFYEWEQKYDIEVSVARFPGGRDPGDLALDDPESLTTSVDSAMPFLAFRLDRVLQSQPADTPEQRVRAGERAMAVVNEHPNVNLRKIYAGQVATQLGLAVADLVRIAERGTRRPQMEVPPPSAGSRHRDTAEFAVLSALVQSWDEVAPILVGELFLDEANRRAFDALAAHPGDLPGAVSAADPDAREVLERAAIVDIEIDPEVEVRHLAATAVRRALRSTGAPVDPSRLAADAEARRLVEVLHDPERGRDALDRLLGWLIERDVTASGVVTPVVEGVE
;
A
#
# COMPACT_ATOMS: atom_id res chain seq x y z
N MET A 1 22.93 -12.60 -0.20
CA MET A 1 24.31 -13.07 -0.07
C MET A 1 25.04 -12.15 0.87
N ALA A 2 25.75 -12.68 1.85
CA ALA A 2 26.84 -11.89 2.41
C ALA A 2 28.05 -12.10 1.49
N ILE A 3 28.56 -11.03 0.93
CA ILE A 3 29.85 -11.05 0.26
C ILE A 3 30.89 -11.28 1.35
N ALA A 4 31.93 -12.05 1.07
CA ALA A 4 33.00 -12.27 2.02
C ALA A 4 33.57 -10.91 2.48
N GLU A 5 33.77 -10.74 3.77
CA GLU A 5 34.19 -9.47 4.37
C GLU A 5 35.57 -9.03 3.80
N ASP A 6 36.41 -10.00 3.53
CA ASP A 6 37.71 -9.79 2.86
C ASP A 6 37.55 -9.18 1.45
N ASP A 7 36.54 -9.57 0.68
CA ASP A 7 36.31 -9.01 -0.65
C ASP A 7 35.74 -7.60 -0.59
N ILE A 8 34.90 -7.30 0.41
CA ILE A 8 34.38 -5.94 0.66
C ILE A 8 35.56 -5.02 0.99
N GLU A 9 36.48 -5.47 1.84
CA GLU A 9 37.64 -4.69 2.25
C GLU A 9 38.66 -4.52 1.10
N ARG A 10 38.82 -5.54 0.26
CA ARG A 10 39.62 -5.44 -0.99
C ARG A 10 39.05 -4.39 -1.94
N ILE A 11 37.75 -4.36 -2.12
CA ILE A 11 37.07 -3.36 -2.98
C ILE A 11 37.20 -1.97 -2.34
N ARG A 12 36.97 -1.84 -1.03
CA ARG A 12 37.11 -0.58 -0.30
C ARG A 12 38.51 0.01 -0.48
N SER A 13 39.53 -0.84 -0.41
CA SER A 13 40.93 -0.44 -0.53
C SER A 13 41.34 -0.13 -1.98
N ALA A 14 40.73 -0.82 -2.96
CA ALA A 14 41.05 -0.66 -4.38
C ALA A 14 40.24 0.47 -5.06
N ALA A 15 39.07 0.81 -4.54
CA ALA A 15 38.21 1.82 -5.13
C ALA A 15 38.64 3.23 -4.72
N SER A 16 39.19 4.00 -5.66
CA SER A 16 39.41 5.43 -5.47
C SER A 16 38.06 6.15 -5.44
N ILE A 17 37.69 6.75 -4.30
CA ILE A 17 36.47 7.53 -4.17
C ILE A 17 36.44 8.71 -5.15
N VAL A 18 37.60 9.30 -5.44
CA VAL A 18 37.73 10.44 -6.38
C VAL A 18 37.39 10.00 -7.80
N ASP A 19 37.86 8.81 -8.22
CA ASP A 19 37.56 8.26 -9.56
C ASP A 19 36.11 7.82 -9.70
N VAL A 20 35.55 7.25 -8.62
CA VAL A 20 34.13 6.82 -8.63
C VAL A 20 33.21 8.02 -8.67
N VAL A 21 33.43 9.02 -7.81
CA VAL A 21 32.65 10.26 -7.78
C VAL A 21 32.89 11.08 -9.04
N GLY A 22 34.14 11.15 -9.53
CA GLY A 22 34.52 11.92 -10.71
C GLY A 22 33.86 11.44 -12.01
N ALA A 23 33.37 10.20 -12.04
CA ALA A 23 32.54 9.70 -13.15
C ALA A 23 31.15 10.37 -13.23
N HIS A 24 30.67 10.96 -12.13
CA HIS A 24 29.32 11.55 -12.02
C HIS A 24 29.36 13.04 -11.71
N VAL A 25 30.44 13.53 -11.10
CA VAL A 25 30.59 14.91 -10.60
C VAL A 25 31.89 15.50 -11.10
N GLN A 26 31.83 16.70 -11.68
CA GLN A 26 33.05 17.43 -12.05
C GLN A 26 33.76 17.94 -10.80
N LEU A 27 34.81 17.26 -10.37
CA LEU A 27 35.60 17.59 -9.18
C LEU A 27 36.75 18.52 -9.50
N LYS A 28 36.97 19.51 -8.65
CA LYS A 28 38.14 20.41 -8.67
C LYS A 28 38.91 20.29 -7.36
N ARG A 29 40.23 20.22 -7.42
CA ARG A 29 41.08 20.13 -6.23
C ARG A 29 41.06 21.43 -5.44
N ALA A 30 40.78 21.33 -4.15
CA ALA A 30 40.79 22.45 -3.20
C ALA A 30 41.59 22.05 -1.93
N GLY A 31 42.89 22.29 -1.93
CA GLY A 31 43.81 21.84 -0.89
C GLY A 31 43.91 20.32 -0.81
N ARG A 32 43.51 19.75 0.34
CA ARG A 32 43.47 18.28 0.57
C ARG A 32 42.18 17.64 0.13
N ASN A 33 41.17 18.42 -0.24
CA ASN A 33 39.85 17.94 -0.67
C ASN A 33 39.67 18.14 -2.16
N TRP A 34 38.68 17.38 -2.71
CA TRP A 34 38.11 17.61 -4.02
C TRP A 34 36.70 18.16 -3.83
N VAL A 35 36.33 19.21 -4.58
CA VAL A 35 35.04 19.90 -4.41
C VAL A 35 34.30 19.96 -5.74
N GLY A 36 32.99 19.72 -5.72
CA GLY A 36 32.11 19.79 -6.87
C GLY A 36 30.69 20.18 -6.50
N LEU A 37 29.80 20.25 -7.52
CA LEU A 37 28.38 20.39 -7.28
C LEU A 37 27.81 19.05 -6.81
N CYS A 38 26.89 19.08 -5.84
CA CYS A 38 26.31 17.88 -5.29
C CYS A 38 25.41 17.17 -6.30
N PRO A 39 25.56 15.85 -6.50
CA PRO A 39 24.68 15.10 -7.38
C PRO A 39 23.34 14.74 -6.74
N PHE A 40 23.17 14.99 -5.43
CA PHE A 40 21.99 14.59 -4.66
C PHE A 40 20.99 15.71 -4.41
N HIS A 41 21.39 16.99 -4.67
CA HIS A 41 20.48 18.13 -4.61
C HIS A 41 20.92 19.23 -5.60
N GLY A 42 19.97 20.07 -6.01
CA GLY A 42 20.25 21.17 -6.96
C GLY A 42 20.93 22.33 -6.27
N GLU A 43 22.16 22.68 -6.69
CA GLU A 43 22.92 23.83 -6.19
C GLU A 43 23.71 24.53 -7.31
N LYS A 44 24.04 25.79 -7.09
CA LYS A 44 24.87 26.58 -8.02
C LYS A 44 26.30 26.81 -7.48
N THR A 45 26.50 26.61 -6.20
CA THR A 45 27.78 26.80 -5.52
C THR A 45 28.27 25.45 -5.01
N PRO A 46 29.51 25.04 -5.33
CA PRO A 46 30.01 23.73 -4.92
C PRO A 46 30.05 23.57 -3.40
N SER A 47 29.26 22.59 -2.90
CA SER A 47 29.23 22.21 -1.48
C SER A 47 29.59 20.74 -1.22
N PHE A 48 29.78 19.96 -2.28
CA PHE A 48 30.11 18.55 -2.21
C PHE A 48 31.62 18.34 -2.12
N ASN A 49 32.07 17.83 -0.98
CA ASN A 49 33.49 17.62 -0.68
C ASN A 49 33.84 16.14 -0.66
N VAL A 50 34.92 15.76 -1.31
CA VAL A 50 35.46 14.40 -1.33
C VAL A 50 36.88 14.43 -0.79
N ARG A 51 37.21 13.57 0.17
CA ARG A 51 38.51 13.44 0.76
C ARG A 51 39.13 12.09 0.42
N GLU A 52 40.11 12.12 -0.43
CA GLU A 52 40.79 10.93 -0.95
C GLU A 52 41.46 10.11 0.16
N GLU A 53 42.18 10.80 1.08
CA GLU A 53 42.92 10.19 2.19
C GLU A 53 42.02 9.34 3.13
N THR A 54 40.78 9.74 3.31
CA THR A 54 39.82 9.07 4.21
C THR A 54 38.81 8.19 3.47
N GLY A 55 38.79 8.24 2.13
CA GLY A 55 37.81 7.53 1.31
C GLY A 55 36.35 7.97 1.54
N ARG A 56 36.13 9.23 1.98
CA ARG A 56 34.82 9.75 2.35
C ARG A 56 34.41 10.99 1.58
N TYR A 57 33.08 11.16 1.45
CA TYR A 57 32.50 12.40 0.96
C TYR A 57 31.55 13.03 1.99
N LYS A 58 31.33 14.33 1.90
CA LYS A 58 30.29 15.07 2.60
C LYS A 58 29.83 16.26 1.77
N CYS A 59 28.52 16.41 1.66
CA CYS A 59 27.88 17.63 1.15
C CYS A 59 27.51 18.53 2.32
N PHE A 60 27.92 19.78 2.28
CA PHE A 60 27.57 20.79 3.30
C PHE A 60 26.24 21.50 2.98
N GLY A 61 25.62 21.20 1.83
CA GLY A 61 24.33 21.75 1.44
C GLY A 61 23.15 20.87 1.85
N CYS A 62 23.26 19.52 1.70
CA CYS A 62 22.17 18.58 2.02
C CYS A 62 22.57 17.50 3.05
N ASP A 63 23.75 17.65 3.69
CA ASP A 63 24.32 16.71 4.68
C ASP A 63 24.53 15.27 4.21
N ALA A 64 24.35 14.96 2.90
CA ALA A 64 24.69 13.66 2.34
C ALA A 64 26.17 13.34 2.60
N ALA A 65 26.46 12.21 3.23
CA ALA A 65 27.81 11.80 3.60
C ALA A 65 27.96 10.28 3.55
N GLY A 66 29.18 9.80 3.30
CA GLY A 66 29.45 8.36 3.29
C GLY A 66 30.81 8.01 2.69
N ASP A 67 30.98 6.71 2.42
CA ASP A 67 32.12 6.16 1.69
C ASP A 67 31.77 5.87 0.21
N VAL A 68 32.65 5.19 -0.49
CA VAL A 68 32.46 4.82 -1.91
C VAL A 68 31.22 3.95 -2.13
N PHE A 69 30.88 3.06 -1.19
CA PHE A 69 29.68 2.22 -1.30
C PHE A 69 28.42 3.05 -1.12
N ASN A 70 28.38 3.94 -0.11
CA ASN A 70 27.25 4.84 0.11
C ASN A 70 27.00 5.75 -1.10
N PHE A 71 28.08 6.23 -1.73
CA PHE A 71 27.97 7.04 -2.94
C PHE A 71 27.31 6.25 -4.08
N VAL A 72 27.80 5.03 -4.37
CA VAL A 72 27.24 4.17 -5.43
C VAL A 72 25.80 3.77 -5.12
N GLN A 73 25.48 3.41 -3.86
CA GLN A 73 24.10 3.15 -3.45
C GLN A 73 23.16 4.31 -3.79
N SER A 74 23.61 5.53 -3.49
CA SER A 74 22.77 6.73 -3.68
C SER A 74 22.66 7.13 -5.15
N ILE A 75 23.71 7.01 -5.95
CA ILE A 75 23.73 7.45 -7.34
C ILE A 75 23.08 6.42 -8.27
N GLU A 76 23.31 5.13 -8.01
CA GLU A 76 22.76 4.02 -8.81
C GLU A 76 21.42 3.49 -8.24
N HIS A 77 20.94 4.07 -7.14
CA HIS A 77 19.71 3.66 -6.46
C HIS A 77 19.66 2.15 -6.14
N THR A 78 20.79 1.60 -5.68
CA THR A 78 20.95 0.17 -5.38
C THR A 78 21.16 -0.09 -3.89
N ASP A 79 21.07 -1.35 -3.46
CA ASP A 79 21.42 -1.76 -2.09
C ASP A 79 22.94 -1.89 -1.91
N PHE A 80 23.40 -2.13 -0.67
CA PHE A 80 24.82 -2.28 -0.37
C PHE A 80 25.49 -3.38 -1.19
N VAL A 81 24.81 -4.49 -1.41
CA VAL A 81 25.36 -5.62 -2.17
C VAL A 81 25.48 -5.25 -3.65
N GLY A 82 24.46 -4.59 -4.21
CA GLY A 82 24.51 -4.06 -5.58
C GLY A 82 25.62 -3.05 -5.78
N ALA A 83 25.88 -2.17 -4.79
CA ALA A 83 27.00 -1.24 -4.84
C ALA A 83 28.37 -1.96 -4.81
N VAL A 84 28.50 -3.01 -3.99
CA VAL A 84 29.71 -3.85 -3.95
C VAL A 84 29.91 -4.60 -5.26
N GLU A 85 28.86 -5.18 -5.83
CA GLU A 85 28.89 -5.90 -7.13
C GLU A 85 29.26 -4.95 -8.28
N HIS A 86 28.70 -3.73 -8.29
CA HIS A 86 29.02 -2.70 -9.27
C HIS A 86 30.52 -2.32 -9.24
N LEU A 87 31.04 -2.05 -8.05
CA LEU A 87 32.44 -1.70 -7.87
C LEU A 87 33.37 -2.88 -8.18
N ALA A 88 33.02 -4.10 -7.77
CA ALA A 88 33.76 -5.31 -8.09
C ALA A 88 33.89 -5.52 -9.61
N GLY A 89 32.77 -5.37 -10.34
CA GLY A 89 32.76 -5.46 -11.81
C GLY A 89 33.67 -4.41 -12.45
N ARG A 90 33.65 -3.17 -11.96
CA ARG A 90 34.49 -2.07 -12.44
C ARG A 90 36.00 -2.30 -12.16
N LEU A 91 36.30 -2.92 -11.02
CA LEU A 91 37.67 -3.22 -10.58
C LEU A 91 38.19 -4.58 -11.06
N GLY A 92 37.37 -5.39 -11.71
CA GLY A 92 37.72 -6.74 -12.14
C GLY A 92 37.95 -7.72 -10.97
N ILE A 93 37.35 -7.45 -9.80
CA ILE A 93 37.47 -8.28 -8.60
C ILE A 93 36.37 -9.36 -8.62
N GLN A 94 36.76 -10.64 -8.59
CA GLN A 94 35.83 -11.73 -8.38
C GLN A 94 35.38 -11.78 -6.93
N LEU A 95 34.05 -11.83 -6.73
CA LEU A 95 33.44 -11.87 -5.42
C LEU A 95 33.23 -13.31 -4.96
N ASN A 96 33.61 -13.59 -3.72
CA ASN A 96 33.29 -14.82 -3.03
C ASN A 96 32.03 -14.60 -2.16
N TYR A 97 31.03 -15.42 -2.37
CA TYR A 97 29.79 -15.34 -1.62
C TYR A 97 29.76 -16.46 -0.56
N THR A 98 29.58 -16.06 0.69
CA THR A 98 29.35 -17.02 1.76
C THR A 98 27.97 -17.66 1.58
N SER A 99 27.94 -18.99 1.55
CA SER A 99 26.73 -19.80 1.35
C SER A 99 25.83 -19.77 2.59
N THR A 100 25.12 -18.67 2.78
CA THR A 100 24.06 -18.55 3.77
C THR A 100 22.70 -18.76 3.09
N GLY A 101 21.64 -19.08 3.86
CA GLY A 101 20.27 -19.27 3.33
C GLY A 101 19.80 -18.16 2.38
N GLN A 102 20.32 -16.94 2.53
CA GLN A 102 20.07 -15.79 1.64
C GLN A 102 20.50 -16.01 0.18
N SER A 103 21.51 -16.85 -0.10
CA SER A 103 21.91 -17.12 -1.49
C SER A 103 20.89 -17.98 -2.22
N LYS A 104 20.29 -18.95 -1.50
CA LYS A 104 19.20 -19.78 -2.02
C LYS A 104 17.96 -18.96 -2.29
N GLU A 105 17.64 -18.02 -1.42
CA GLU A 105 16.48 -17.14 -1.55
C GLU A 105 16.62 -16.18 -2.75
N ARG A 106 17.79 -15.57 -2.96
CA ARG A 106 18.04 -14.75 -4.16
C ARG A 106 17.99 -15.58 -5.45
N ALA A 107 18.59 -16.76 -5.47
CA ALA A 107 18.52 -17.66 -6.63
C ALA A 107 17.06 -18.05 -6.91
N ARG A 108 16.27 -18.34 -5.87
CA ARG A 108 14.83 -18.59 -5.97
C ARG A 108 14.09 -17.37 -6.53
N ARG A 109 14.31 -16.17 -5.96
CA ARG A 109 13.69 -14.94 -6.46
C ARG A 109 14.00 -14.71 -7.93
N LYS A 110 15.26 -14.82 -8.34
CA LYS A 110 15.69 -14.66 -9.74
C LYS A 110 15.00 -15.66 -10.67
N ARG A 111 14.83 -16.91 -10.25
CA ARG A 111 14.13 -17.94 -11.01
C ARG A 111 12.63 -17.62 -11.12
N LEU A 112 11.98 -17.19 -10.03
CA LEU A 112 10.57 -16.80 -10.03
C LEU A 112 10.31 -15.59 -10.94
N VAL A 113 11.18 -14.57 -10.90
CA VAL A 113 11.12 -13.41 -11.81
C VAL A 113 11.28 -13.83 -13.26
N ALA A 114 12.22 -14.74 -13.56
CA ALA A 114 12.39 -15.28 -14.91
C ALA A 114 11.14 -16.04 -15.39
N THR A 115 10.52 -16.84 -14.52
CA THR A 115 9.26 -17.55 -14.81
C THR A 115 8.12 -16.57 -15.11
N MET A 116 7.98 -15.51 -14.31
CA MET A 116 6.99 -14.47 -14.55
C MET A 116 7.26 -13.71 -15.86
N GLY A 117 8.53 -13.39 -16.16
CA GLY A 117 8.95 -12.79 -17.43
C GLY A 117 8.56 -13.63 -18.63
N SER A 118 8.83 -14.94 -18.57
CA SER A 118 8.45 -15.89 -19.64
C SER A 118 6.93 -15.95 -19.82
N ALA A 119 6.15 -15.87 -18.75
CA ALA A 119 4.69 -15.81 -18.85
C ALA A 119 4.21 -14.50 -19.50
N VAL A 120 4.82 -13.36 -19.16
CA VAL A 120 4.53 -12.07 -19.81
C VAL A 120 4.83 -12.14 -21.31
N ASP A 121 5.97 -12.69 -21.68
CA ASP A 121 6.36 -12.84 -23.09
C ASP A 121 5.37 -13.73 -23.85
N TRP A 122 4.97 -14.83 -23.23
CA TRP A 122 4.00 -15.76 -23.81
C TRP A 122 2.61 -15.13 -24.01
N TYR A 123 2.07 -14.45 -22.99
CA TYR A 123 0.79 -13.75 -23.12
C TYR A 123 0.84 -12.62 -24.14
N HIS A 124 1.95 -11.90 -24.20
CA HIS A 124 2.16 -10.81 -25.16
C HIS A 124 2.21 -11.32 -26.59
N ASP A 125 2.99 -12.37 -26.84
CA ASP A 125 3.04 -13.01 -28.16
C ASP A 125 1.66 -13.51 -28.61
N ARG A 126 0.90 -14.14 -27.70
CA ARG A 126 -0.47 -14.56 -28.00
C ARG A 126 -1.38 -13.38 -28.35
N LEU A 127 -1.31 -12.28 -27.62
CA LEU A 127 -2.10 -11.08 -27.98
C LEU A 127 -1.80 -10.63 -29.40
N LEU A 128 -0.54 -10.62 -29.79
CA LEU A 128 -0.11 -10.12 -31.09
C LEU A 128 -0.46 -11.09 -32.24
N ASN A 129 -0.25 -12.39 -32.03
CA ASN A 129 -0.17 -13.38 -33.11
C ASN A 129 -1.28 -14.45 -33.09
N ALA A 130 -1.86 -14.78 -31.95
CA ALA A 130 -2.83 -15.87 -31.86
C ALA A 130 -4.20 -15.48 -32.45
N ALA A 131 -4.84 -16.44 -33.11
CA ALA A 131 -6.14 -16.23 -33.75
C ALA A 131 -7.25 -15.95 -32.74
N ASP A 132 -7.25 -16.68 -31.61
CA ASP A 132 -8.21 -16.54 -30.50
C ASP A 132 -8.11 -15.21 -29.76
N ALA A 133 -7.02 -14.48 -29.91
CA ALA A 133 -6.82 -13.14 -29.33
C ALA A 133 -7.53 -12.02 -30.11
N ARG A 134 -8.22 -12.32 -31.23
CA ARG A 134 -8.89 -11.28 -32.05
C ARG A 134 -9.89 -10.44 -31.24
N PRO A 135 -10.78 -11.00 -30.41
CA PRO A 135 -11.69 -10.19 -29.58
C PRO A 135 -10.96 -9.25 -28.62
N ALA A 136 -9.84 -9.71 -28.04
CA ALA A 136 -9.01 -8.87 -27.17
C ALA A 136 -8.35 -7.71 -27.92
N ARG A 137 -7.83 -7.97 -29.13
CA ARG A 137 -7.28 -6.92 -30.00
C ARG A 137 -8.33 -5.90 -30.43
N ASP A 138 -9.55 -6.34 -30.76
CA ASP A 138 -10.65 -5.45 -31.14
C ASP A 138 -11.10 -4.60 -29.94
N TYR A 139 -11.18 -5.20 -28.76
CA TYR A 139 -11.44 -4.48 -27.50
C TYR A 139 -10.38 -3.43 -27.19
N LEU A 140 -9.08 -3.78 -27.27
CA LEU A 140 -7.98 -2.85 -27.00
C LEU A 140 -7.97 -1.70 -28.04
N ARG A 141 -8.27 -1.99 -29.30
CA ARG A 141 -8.38 -0.97 -30.36
C ARG A 141 -9.51 0.03 -30.06
N ALA A 142 -10.67 -0.45 -29.64
CA ALA A 142 -11.78 0.41 -29.24
C ALA A 142 -11.48 1.30 -28.02
N ARG A 143 -10.50 0.91 -27.21
CA ARG A 143 -10.01 1.65 -26.04
C ARG A 143 -8.75 2.50 -26.31
N GLY A 144 -8.30 2.61 -27.56
CA GLY A 144 -7.06 3.32 -27.89
C GLY A 144 -5.76 2.64 -27.43
N LEU A 145 -5.84 1.40 -26.95
CA LEU A 145 -4.72 0.66 -26.35
C LEU A 145 -4.08 -0.34 -27.32
N ALA A 146 -4.26 -0.17 -28.62
CA ALA A 146 -3.75 -1.10 -29.63
C ALA A 146 -2.37 -0.71 -30.18
N GLY A 147 -1.79 -1.59 -30.97
CA GLY A 147 -0.57 -1.31 -31.72
C GLY A 147 0.65 -1.06 -30.84
N GLU A 148 1.23 0.13 -30.95
CA GLU A 148 2.44 0.52 -30.22
C GLU A 148 2.21 0.56 -28.72
N THR A 149 1.06 1.08 -28.28
CA THR A 149 0.69 1.08 -26.86
C THR A 149 0.69 -0.33 -26.27
N ALA A 150 0.08 -1.29 -26.96
CA ALA A 150 0.06 -2.68 -26.50
C ALA A 150 1.47 -3.28 -26.39
N ARG A 151 2.39 -2.91 -27.31
CA ARG A 151 3.79 -3.34 -27.26
C ARG A 151 4.56 -2.66 -26.14
N THR A 152 4.43 -1.35 -25.97
CA THR A 152 5.11 -0.58 -24.92
C THR A 152 4.78 -1.12 -23.53
N PHE A 153 3.49 -1.34 -23.26
CA PHE A 153 3.02 -1.84 -21.97
C PHE A 153 2.99 -3.38 -21.89
N ARG A 154 3.48 -4.08 -22.92
CA ARG A 154 3.57 -5.54 -22.94
C ARG A 154 2.22 -6.23 -22.69
N LEU A 155 1.11 -5.60 -23.13
CA LEU A 155 -0.23 -6.18 -22.94
C LEU A 155 -0.31 -7.59 -23.52
N GLY A 156 -1.08 -8.46 -22.87
CA GLY A 156 -1.17 -9.87 -23.21
C GLY A 156 -2.61 -10.37 -23.38
N TRP A 157 -2.74 -11.62 -23.81
CA TRP A 157 -4.00 -12.34 -23.87
C TRP A 157 -3.88 -13.71 -23.19
N ALA A 158 -4.71 -13.93 -22.17
CA ALA A 158 -4.93 -15.22 -21.56
C ALA A 158 -6.11 -15.90 -22.26
N PRO A 159 -5.91 -17.05 -22.94
CA PRO A 159 -6.98 -17.76 -23.64
C PRO A 159 -8.02 -18.31 -22.68
N ASP A 160 -9.19 -18.65 -23.20
CA ASP A 160 -10.22 -19.31 -22.40
C ASP A 160 -9.92 -20.82 -22.32
N ASP A 161 -8.85 -21.16 -21.60
CA ASP A 161 -8.43 -22.53 -21.38
C ASP A 161 -7.89 -22.68 -19.95
N TRP A 162 -7.85 -23.92 -19.45
CA TRP A 162 -7.54 -24.21 -18.05
C TRP A 162 -6.06 -24.34 -17.72
N ASP A 163 -5.19 -24.73 -18.68
CA ASP A 163 -3.80 -25.09 -18.45
C ASP A 163 -2.86 -24.78 -19.62
N THR A 164 -3.30 -23.93 -20.54
CA THR A 164 -2.50 -23.63 -21.76
C THR A 164 -1.19 -22.93 -21.43
N LEU A 165 -1.17 -21.96 -20.48
CA LEU A 165 0.06 -21.33 -20.04
C LEU A 165 0.98 -22.33 -19.34
N SER A 166 0.45 -23.03 -18.34
CA SER A 166 1.24 -23.94 -17.49
C SER A 166 1.79 -25.13 -18.24
N THR A 167 1.18 -25.52 -19.37
CA THR A 167 1.68 -26.57 -20.25
C THR A 167 2.67 -26.05 -21.31
N SER A 168 2.63 -24.75 -21.62
CA SER A 168 3.48 -24.13 -22.63
C SER A 168 4.80 -23.62 -22.06
N LEU A 169 4.84 -23.27 -20.77
CA LEU A 169 6.06 -22.78 -20.13
C LEU A 169 6.95 -23.94 -19.67
N ASP A 170 8.24 -23.84 -20.01
CA ASP A 170 9.29 -24.71 -19.44
C ASP A 170 9.67 -24.22 -18.04
N ALA A 171 8.75 -24.38 -17.09
CA ALA A 171 8.92 -23.94 -15.72
C ALA A 171 8.48 -25.01 -14.71
N PRO A 172 9.18 -25.16 -13.57
CA PRO A 172 8.77 -26.07 -12.52
C PRO A 172 7.36 -25.72 -11.99
N ARG A 173 6.58 -26.76 -11.68
CA ARG A 173 5.21 -26.60 -11.14
C ARG A 173 5.20 -25.71 -9.89
N ASP A 174 6.17 -25.89 -9.00
CA ASP A 174 6.30 -25.11 -7.77
C ASP A 174 6.56 -23.61 -8.05
N ASP A 175 7.28 -23.30 -9.13
CA ASP A 175 7.52 -21.91 -9.53
C ASP A 175 6.26 -21.28 -10.14
N LEU A 176 5.45 -22.03 -10.90
CA LEU A 176 4.15 -21.56 -11.40
C LEU A 176 3.18 -21.25 -10.26
N VAL A 177 3.17 -22.09 -9.22
CA VAL A 177 2.36 -21.82 -8.01
C VAL A 177 2.93 -20.66 -7.21
N ALA A 178 4.24 -20.62 -6.96
CA ALA A 178 4.88 -19.59 -6.18
C ALA A 178 4.79 -18.18 -6.82
N THR A 179 4.67 -18.10 -8.14
CA THR A 179 4.45 -16.84 -8.88
C THR A 179 2.95 -16.47 -9.01
N GLY A 180 2.04 -17.34 -8.58
CA GLY A 180 0.61 -17.14 -8.76
C GLY A 180 0.13 -17.25 -10.21
N LEU A 181 0.97 -17.77 -11.14
CA LEU A 181 0.59 -18.02 -12.53
C LEU A 181 -0.40 -19.16 -12.66
N GLY A 182 -0.32 -20.12 -11.75
CA GLY A 182 -1.22 -21.26 -11.70
C GLY A 182 -1.41 -21.77 -10.27
N PHE A 183 -2.38 -22.64 -10.10
CA PHE A 183 -2.68 -23.30 -8.84
C PHE A 183 -3.04 -24.78 -9.05
N VAL A 184 -2.92 -25.55 -7.99
CA VAL A 184 -3.28 -26.96 -7.99
C VAL A 184 -4.71 -27.13 -7.52
N ASN A 185 -5.60 -27.61 -8.38
CA ASN A 185 -6.99 -27.81 -8.04
C ASN A 185 -7.21 -29.05 -7.13
N ARG A 186 -8.41 -29.24 -6.62
CA ARG A 186 -8.78 -30.39 -5.76
C ARG A 186 -8.52 -31.78 -6.40
N ARG A 187 -8.41 -31.85 -7.73
CA ARG A 187 -8.09 -33.08 -8.49
C ARG A 187 -6.59 -33.22 -8.77
N GLN A 188 -5.74 -32.46 -8.07
CA GLN A 188 -4.29 -32.45 -8.23
C GLN A 188 -3.80 -32.07 -9.64
N ARG A 189 -4.61 -31.34 -10.41
CA ARG A 189 -4.24 -30.82 -11.73
C ARG A 189 -3.84 -29.35 -11.63
N MET A 190 -2.80 -28.97 -12.38
CA MET A 190 -2.42 -27.57 -12.55
C MET A 190 -3.52 -26.85 -13.33
N GLN A 191 -3.86 -25.65 -12.90
CA GLN A 191 -4.75 -24.75 -13.63
C GLN A 191 -4.15 -23.34 -13.68
N ASP A 192 -4.33 -22.65 -14.80
CA ASP A 192 -3.89 -21.28 -14.99
C ASP A 192 -4.74 -20.32 -14.16
N SER A 193 -4.11 -19.35 -13.53
CA SER A 193 -4.79 -18.35 -12.71
C SER A 193 -5.60 -17.35 -13.54
N PHE A 194 -5.21 -17.11 -14.78
CA PHE A 194 -5.87 -16.14 -15.66
C PHE A 194 -6.42 -16.86 -16.88
N ARG A 195 -7.70 -16.58 -17.19
CA ARG A 195 -8.44 -17.14 -18.31
C ARG A 195 -9.34 -16.09 -18.94
N ALA A 196 -9.51 -16.15 -20.27
CA ALA A 196 -10.37 -15.26 -21.04
C ALA A 196 -10.18 -13.77 -20.67
N ARG A 197 -8.93 -13.32 -20.46
CA ARG A 197 -8.62 -11.97 -19.97
C ARG A 197 -7.54 -11.29 -20.78
N VAL A 198 -7.70 -10.00 -20.97
CA VAL A 198 -6.61 -9.12 -21.35
C VAL A 198 -5.66 -9.01 -20.16
N ILE A 199 -4.38 -9.23 -20.38
CA ILE A 199 -3.33 -9.21 -19.35
C ILE A 199 -2.58 -7.89 -19.35
N PHE A 200 -2.42 -7.32 -18.18
CA PHE A 200 -1.62 -6.14 -17.87
C PHE A 200 -0.45 -6.58 -16.98
N PRO A 201 0.75 -6.75 -17.52
CA PRO A 201 1.90 -7.15 -16.73
C PRO A 201 2.30 -6.07 -15.75
N ILE A 202 2.57 -6.46 -14.51
CA ILE A 202 3.03 -5.56 -13.45
C ILE A 202 4.53 -5.76 -13.31
N PHE A 203 5.28 -4.66 -13.45
CA PHE A 203 6.72 -4.63 -13.30
C PHE A 203 7.09 -3.88 -12.02
N ASP A 204 8.19 -4.29 -11.40
CA ASP A 204 8.80 -3.52 -10.34
C ASP A 204 9.53 -2.27 -10.89
N GLU A 205 10.09 -1.46 -10.00
CA GLU A 205 10.83 -0.23 -10.38
C GLU A 205 12.05 -0.49 -11.28
N ASN A 206 12.59 -1.71 -11.30
CA ASN A 206 13.72 -2.10 -12.13
C ASN A 206 13.30 -2.64 -13.50
N GLY A 207 12.01 -2.82 -13.73
CA GLY A 207 11.47 -3.40 -14.97
C GLY A 207 11.44 -4.91 -14.98
N GLU A 208 11.58 -5.56 -13.81
CA GLU A 208 11.38 -7.00 -13.65
C GLU A 208 9.88 -7.30 -13.56
N ALA A 209 9.36 -8.26 -14.34
CA ALA A 209 7.98 -8.70 -14.24
C ALA A 209 7.76 -9.44 -12.92
N VAL A 210 6.79 -8.97 -12.11
CA VAL A 210 6.54 -9.49 -10.76
C VAL A 210 5.13 -10.01 -10.55
N ALA A 211 4.15 -9.53 -11.34
CA ALA A 211 2.75 -9.91 -11.21
C ALA A 211 1.96 -9.62 -12.49
N LEU A 212 0.69 -9.99 -12.49
CA LEU A 212 -0.24 -9.76 -13.59
C LEU A 212 -1.55 -9.16 -13.08
N GLY A 213 -2.13 -8.25 -13.86
CA GLY A 213 -3.52 -7.88 -13.80
C GLY A 213 -4.26 -8.47 -14.99
N GLY A 214 -5.52 -8.89 -14.80
CA GLY A 214 -6.33 -9.45 -15.86
C GLY A 214 -7.70 -8.80 -15.92
N ARG A 215 -8.14 -8.35 -17.09
CA ARG A 215 -9.47 -7.79 -17.33
C ARG A 215 -10.27 -8.66 -18.27
N ILE A 216 -11.51 -9.00 -17.90
CA ILE A 216 -12.44 -9.71 -18.79
C ILE A 216 -12.84 -8.84 -19.99
N LEU A 217 -13.20 -9.50 -21.08
CA LEU A 217 -13.85 -8.83 -22.21
C LEU A 217 -15.33 -8.53 -21.90
N PRO A 218 -15.92 -7.49 -22.51
CA PRO A 218 -17.35 -7.23 -22.39
C PRO A 218 -18.18 -8.45 -22.83
N GLY A 219 -19.24 -8.77 -22.09
CA GLY A 219 -20.10 -9.93 -22.35
C GLY A 219 -19.61 -11.25 -21.72
N SER A 220 -18.56 -11.22 -20.90
CA SER A 220 -18.14 -12.37 -20.09
C SER A 220 -19.07 -12.54 -18.89
N ASP A 221 -19.38 -13.80 -18.53
CA ASP A 221 -20.20 -14.16 -17.36
C ASP A 221 -19.41 -14.17 -16.04
N ASP A 222 -18.08 -13.92 -16.07
CA ASP A 222 -17.25 -13.85 -14.87
C ASP A 222 -17.59 -12.55 -14.09
N PRO A 223 -18.01 -12.65 -12.81
CA PRO A 223 -18.39 -11.49 -12.01
C PRO A 223 -17.21 -10.54 -11.73
N ALA A 224 -15.98 -11.05 -11.72
CA ALA A 224 -14.78 -10.27 -11.44
C ALA A 224 -14.28 -9.57 -12.70
N LYS A 225 -14.70 -8.31 -12.92
CA LYS A 225 -14.23 -7.47 -14.04
C LYS A 225 -12.71 -7.39 -14.12
N TYR A 226 -12.04 -7.23 -12.98
CA TYR A 226 -10.60 -7.26 -12.84
C TYR A 226 -10.18 -8.36 -11.86
N LYS A 227 -9.07 -9.02 -12.17
CA LYS A 227 -8.39 -9.98 -11.31
C LYS A 227 -6.91 -9.63 -11.27
N ASN A 228 -6.34 -9.47 -10.09
CA ASN A 228 -4.93 -9.22 -9.89
C ASN A 228 -4.26 -10.43 -9.25
N SER A 229 -2.96 -10.60 -9.49
CA SER A 229 -2.16 -11.59 -8.76
C SER A 229 -2.31 -11.40 -7.25
N SER A 230 -2.34 -12.49 -6.51
CA SER A 230 -2.21 -12.47 -5.05
C SER A 230 -0.80 -12.08 -4.64
N GLU A 231 -0.56 -11.85 -3.35
CA GLU A 231 0.79 -11.69 -2.79
C GLU A 231 1.64 -12.92 -3.10
N THR A 232 2.91 -12.70 -3.47
CA THR A 232 3.86 -13.76 -3.82
C THR A 232 5.25 -13.42 -3.28
N PRO A 233 6.22 -14.35 -3.28
CA PRO A 233 7.59 -14.03 -2.90
C PRO A 233 8.27 -12.94 -3.73
N ILE A 234 7.73 -12.61 -4.91
CA ILE A 234 8.26 -11.57 -5.80
C ILE A 234 7.33 -10.34 -5.95
N TYR A 235 6.12 -10.37 -5.36
CA TYR A 235 5.12 -9.31 -5.52
C TYR A 235 4.43 -8.96 -4.20
N THR A 236 4.47 -7.70 -3.84
CA THR A 236 3.77 -7.13 -2.69
C THR A 236 2.94 -5.94 -3.13
N LYS A 237 1.62 -6.04 -3.07
CA LYS A 237 0.67 -5.00 -3.55
C LYS A 237 0.92 -3.64 -2.90
N SER A 238 1.15 -3.64 -1.59
CA SER A 238 1.36 -2.41 -0.83
C SER A 238 2.69 -1.69 -1.14
N ARG A 239 3.57 -2.30 -1.94
CA ARG A 239 4.90 -1.78 -2.30
C ARG A 239 5.12 -1.63 -3.79
N THR A 240 4.17 -2.07 -4.61
CA THR A 240 4.32 -2.06 -6.07
C THR A 240 3.34 -1.08 -6.69
N LEU A 241 3.84 -0.18 -7.51
CA LEU A 241 3.04 0.74 -8.31
C LEU A 241 3.15 0.37 -9.79
N TYR A 242 2.03 0.07 -10.41
CA TYR A 242 1.97 -0.18 -11.85
C TYR A 242 2.39 1.07 -12.62
N GLY A 243 3.19 0.89 -13.63
CA GLY A 243 3.65 1.98 -14.49
C GLY A 243 4.92 2.68 -14.04
N LEU A 244 5.38 2.45 -12.79
CA LEU A 244 6.54 3.16 -12.25
C LEU A 244 7.83 2.92 -13.07
N ASN A 245 8.03 1.71 -13.56
CA ASN A 245 9.18 1.36 -14.41
C ASN A 245 9.28 2.23 -15.68
N TRP A 246 8.15 2.62 -16.28
CA TRP A 246 8.11 3.52 -17.45
C TRP A 246 8.13 5.00 -17.05
N ALA A 247 7.48 5.33 -15.94
CA ALA A 247 7.23 6.71 -15.53
C ALA A 247 8.38 7.34 -14.74
N LYS A 248 9.22 6.56 -14.04
CA LYS A 248 10.18 7.05 -13.04
C LYS A 248 11.11 8.15 -13.54
N SER A 249 11.66 8.03 -14.74
CA SER A 249 12.59 9.03 -15.29
C SER A 249 11.91 10.39 -15.50
N GLU A 250 10.67 10.36 -15.99
CA GLU A 250 9.89 11.56 -16.24
C GLU A 250 9.32 12.15 -14.94
N ILE A 251 8.96 11.28 -13.97
CA ILE A 251 8.57 11.69 -12.60
C ILE A 251 9.71 12.48 -11.96
N VAL A 252 10.94 11.99 -12.03
CA VAL A 252 12.14 12.69 -11.51
C VAL A 252 12.33 14.03 -12.22
N ARG A 253 12.23 14.06 -13.55
CA ARG A 253 12.42 15.27 -14.34
C ARG A 253 11.42 16.37 -13.99
N GLN A 254 10.15 15.99 -13.78
CA GLN A 254 9.08 16.93 -13.44
C GLN A 254 8.92 17.17 -11.94
N ASN A 255 9.58 16.37 -11.10
CA ASN A 255 9.37 16.31 -9.66
C ASN A 255 7.86 16.18 -9.32
N ARG A 256 7.13 15.39 -10.09
CA ARG A 256 5.68 15.21 -10.00
C ARG A 256 5.28 13.80 -10.43
N ALA A 257 4.45 13.14 -9.64
CA ALA A 257 3.83 11.86 -9.94
C ALA A 257 2.30 11.99 -9.94
N ILE A 258 1.63 11.27 -10.84
CA ILE A 258 0.17 11.11 -10.84
C ILE A 258 -0.13 9.72 -10.30
N VAL A 259 -1.01 9.62 -9.31
CA VAL A 259 -1.48 8.34 -8.76
C VAL A 259 -2.93 8.14 -9.15
N CYS A 260 -3.21 7.08 -9.90
CA CYS A 260 -4.56 6.68 -10.34
C CYS A 260 -4.90 5.25 -9.87
N GLU A 261 -6.11 4.77 -10.18
CA GLU A 261 -6.59 3.48 -9.67
C GLU A 261 -6.15 2.31 -10.53
N GLY A 262 -6.19 2.45 -11.85
CA GLY A 262 -6.13 1.33 -12.77
C GLY A 262 -5.08 1.40 -13.86
N TYR A 263 -4.88 0.28 -14.52
CA TYR A 263 -3.95 0.10 -15.64
C TYR A 263 -4.26 1.00 -16.81
N THR A 264 -5.56 1.11 -17.17
CA THR A 264 -6.05 1.90 -18.29
C THR A 264 -5.82 3.39 -18.10
N ASP A 265 -5.88 3.86 -16.85
CA ASP A 265 -5.64 5.26 -16.51
C ASP A 265 -4.17 5.62 -16.72
N VAL A 266 -3.25 4.76 -16.20
CA VAL A 266 -1.81 4.95 -16.41
C VAL A 266 -1.48 5.02 -17.90
N ILE A 267 -2.03 4.09 -18.69
CA ILE A 267 -1.78 4.05 -20.13
C ILE A 267 -2.43 5.29 -20.80
N GLY A 268 -3.62 5.68 -20.37
CA GLY A 268 -4.32 6.87 -20.85
C GLY A 268 -3.49 8.14 -20.60
N PHE A 269 -2.99 8.35 -19.40
CA PHE A 269 -2.08 9.46 -19.09
C PHE A 269 -0.82 9.43 -19.97
N HIS A 270 -0.21 8.26 -20.11
CA HIS A 270 0.99 8.13 -20.94
C HIS A 270 0.74 8.50 -22.41
N THR A 271 -0.36 8.01 -23.01
CA THR A 271 -0.71 8.31 -24.41
C THR A 271 -1.17 9.75 -24.61
N SER A 272 -1.64 10.41 -23.55
CA SER A 272 -2.00 11.84 -23.55
C SER A 272 -0.80 12.78 -23.29
N GLY A 273 0.44 12.26 -23.28
CA GLY A 273 1.64 13.07 -23.07
C GLY A 273 1.99 13.35 -21.61
N LEU A 274 1.38 12.65 -20.68
CA LEU A 274 1.66 12.71 -19.23
C LEU A 274 2.26 11.38 -18.72
N PRO A 275 3.48 10.97 -19.15
CA PRO A 275 4.07 9.68 -18.78
C PRO A 275 4.66 9.70 -17.36
N ILE A 276 3.91 10.25 -16.41
CA ILE A 276 4.25 10.37 -14.98
C ILE A 276 3.20 9.69 -14.08
N ALA A 277 2.29 8.92 -14.69
CA ALA A 277 1.22 8.25 -13.96
C ALA A 277 1.63 6.85 -13.49
N VAL A 278 1.16 6.49 -12.29
CA VAL A 278 1.29 5.18 -11.66
C VAL A 278 -0.04 4.76 -11.03
N ALA A 279 -0.27 3.46 -10.84
CA ALA A 279 -1.51 2.98 -10.22
C ALA A 279 -1.26 1.97 -9.10
N THR A 280 -2.19 1.92 -8.13
CA THR A 280 -2.16 1.02 -6.98
C THR A 280 -2.72 -0.38 -7.28
N CYS A 281 -3.41 -0.54 -8.40
CA CYS A 281 -3.90 -1.84 -8.92
C CYS A 281 -4.74 -2.65 -7.93
N GLY A 282 -5.81 -2.06 -7.42
CA GLY A 282 -6.80 -2.75 -6.58
C GLY A 282 -6.45 -2.84 -5.10
N THR A 283 -5.62 -1.94 -4.63
CA THR A 283 -5.37 -1.71 -3.21
C THR A 283 -5.45 -0.21 -2.90
N ALA A 284 -5.68 0.16 -1.65
CA ALA A 284 -5.59 1.55 -1.23
C ALA A 284 -4.16 2.08 -1.41
N PHE A 285 -4.03 3.40 -1.60
CA PHE A 285 -2.73 4.05 -1.58
C PHE A 285 -2.13 3.97 -0.16
N THR A 286 -0.94 3.39 -0.04
CA THR A 286 -0.31 3.05 1.25
C THR A 286 0.88 3.95 1.57
N GLU A 287 1.32 3.93 2.83
CA GLU A 287 2.55 4.62 3.26
C GLU A 287 3.80 4.10 2.53
N GLU A 288 3.86 2.79 2.22
CA GLU A 288 4.95 2.20 1.45
C GLU A 288 4.99 2.76 0.02
N HIS A 289 3.81 2.98 -0.60
CA HIS A 289 3.73 3.65 -1.90
C HIS A 289 4.24 5.10 -1.83
N VAL A 290 3.88 5.84 -0.78
CA VAL A 290 4.41 7.20 -0.54
C VAL A 290 5.92 7.18 -0.39
N ARG A 291 6.45 6.25 0.43
CA ARG A 291 7.89 6.08 0.64
C ARG A 291 8.63 5.73 -0.65
N LEU A 292 8.00 4.91 -1.50
CA LEU A 292 8.53 4.58 -2.82
C LEU A 292 8.55 5.82 -3.73
N LEU A 293 7.44 6.55 -3.86
CA LEU A 293 7.34 7.73 -4.73
C LEU A 293 8.23 8.89 -4.27
N LYS A 294 8.40 9.09 -2.94
CA LYS A 294 9.28 10.13 -2.40
C LYS A 294 10.73 10.02 -2.92
N ARG A 295 11.16 8.84 -3.32
CA ARG A 295 12.49 8.64 -3.94
C ARG A 295 12.61 9.32 -5.29
N TYR A 296 11.49 9.62 -5.95
CA TYR A 296 11.43 10.12 -7.32
C TYR A 296 10.81 11.52 -7.41
N ALA A 297 9.85 11.86 -6.55
CA ALA A 297 9.16 13.15 -6.57
C ALA A 297 8.69 13.57 -5.17
N THR A 298 8.54 14.89 -5.01
CA THR A 298 7.92 15.50 -3.82
C THR A 298 6.48 15.95 -4.06
N ARG A 299 6.03 16.02 -5.32
CA ARG A 299 4.65 16.39 -5.67
C ARG A 299 3.88 15.19 -6.16
N VAL A 300 2.74 14.91 -5.54
CA VAL A 300 1.85 13.80 -5.85
C VAL A 300 0.48 14.35 -6.21
N VAL A 301 0.00 14.02 -7.40
CA VAL A 301 -1.35 14.37 -7.86
C VAL A 301 -2.22 13.12 -7.79
N LEU A 302 -3.25 13.14 -6.97
CA LEU A 302 -4.24 12.08 -6.88
C LEU A 302 -5.24 12.26 -8.03
N ALA A 303 -5.35 11.24 -8.87
CA ALA A 303 -6.22 11.18 -10.04
C ALA A 303 -7.24 10.03 -9.91
N PHE A 304 -7.87 9.93 -8.74
CA PHE A 304 -8.92 8.97 -8.45
C PHE A 304 -10.00 9.63 -7.59
N ASP A 305 -11.12 8.95 -7.41
CA ASP A 305 -12.21 9.46 -6.61
C ASP A 305 -11.79 9.56 -5.13
N ALA A 306 -11.30 10.74 -4.76
CA ALA A 306 -10.92 11.05 -3.38
C ALA A 306 -12.12 11.06 -2.41
N ASP A 307 -13.35 10.86 -2.91
CA ASP A 307 -14.58 10.85 -2.13
C ASP A 307 -14.73 9.58 -1.31
N ALA A 308 -14.18 8.48 -1.81
CA ALA A 308 -14.14 7.21 -1.09
C ALA A 308 -13.15 7.21 0.09
N ALA A 309 -12.25 8.20 0.13
CA ALA A 309 -11.33 8.38 1.24
C ALA A 309 -12.07 8.95 2.46
N GLY A 310 -12.57 8.10 3.34
CA GLY A 310 -13.14 8.51 4.63
C GLY A 310 -12.16 9.33 5.47
N GLN A 311 -12.64 9.96 6.56
CA GLN A 311 -11.86 10.85 7.44
C GLN A 311 -10.48 10.27 7.84
N GLY A 312 -10.40 8.98 8.18
CA GLY A 312 -9.13 8.33 8.54
C GLY A 312 -8.14 8.16 7.38
N ALA A 313 -8.60 8.18 6.12
CA ALA A 313 -7.70 8.22 4.98
C ALA A 313 -7.13 9.64 4.77
N ALA A 314 -7.94 10.67 4.99
CA ALA A 314 -7.51 12.05 4.91
C ALA A 314 -6.45 12.40 5.97
N GLU A 315 -6.65 11.97 7.21
CA GLU A 315 -5.68 12.15 8.29
C GLU A 315 -4.32 11.54 7.92
N ARG A 316 -4.31 10.35 7.31
CA ARG A 316 -3.09 9.70 6.82
C ARG A 316 -2.37 10.52 5.74
N PHE A 317 -3.09 11.15 4.80
CA PHE A 317 -2.46 12.00 3.79
C PHE A 317 -1.76 13.20 4.42
N TYR A 318 -2.37 13.87 5.40
CA TYR A 318 -1.75 15.00 6.10
C TYR A 318 -0.53 14.57 6.94
N GLU A 319 -0.58 13.37 7.56
CA GLU A 319 0.57 12.81 8.25
C GLU A 319 1.72 12.53 7.28
N TRP A 320 1.43 11.98 6.09
CA TRP A 320 2.43 11.68 5.08
C TRP A 320 3.03 12.93 4.46
N GLU A 321 2.22 13.97 4.20
CA GLU A 321 2.74 15.27 3.75
C GLU A 321 3.79 15.80 4.72
N GLN A 322 3.51 15.77 6.01
CA GLN A 322 4.44 16.24 7.04
C GLN A 322 5.63 15.30 7.23
N LYS A 323 5.39 13.98 7.29
CA LYS A 323 6.42 12.96 7.59
C LYS A 323 7.43 12.81 6.46
N TYR A 324 6.96 12.90 5.22
CA TYR A 324 7.78 12.66 4.02
C TYR A 324 8.10 13.93 3.24
N ASP A 325 7.67 15.09 3.72
CA ASP A 325 7.84 16.37 3.03
C ASP A 325 7.43 16.26 1.56
N ILE A 326 6.16 15.86 1.34
CA ILE A 326 5.52 15.77 0.02
C ILE A 326 4.34 16.72 -0.04
N GLU A 327 3.99 17.15 -1.24
CA GLU A 327 2.82 17.95 -1.53
C GLU A 327 1.77 17.06 -2.22
N VAL A 328 0.60 16.91 -1.61
CA VAL A 328 -0.50 16.13 -2.18
C VAL A 328 -1.56 17.06 -2.74
N SER A 329 -1.91 16.88 -4.01
CA SER A 329 -2.98 17.59 -4.69
C SER A 329 -3.94 16.61 -5.36
N VAL A 330 -5.15 17.07 -5.70
CA VAL A 330 -6.20 16.27 -6.31
C VAL A 330 -6.59 16.88 -7.65
N ALA A 331 -6.54 16.08 -8.70
CA ALA A 331 -7.06 16.45 -10.00
C ALA A 331 -8.58 16.22 -10.04
N ARG A 332 -9.33 17.18 -10.61
CA ARG A 332 -10.78 17.09 -10.77
C ARG A 332 -11.12 16.93 -12.24
N PHE A 333 -11.76 15.84 -12.59
CA PHE A 333 -12.13 15.56 -13.97
C PHE A 333 -13.55 16.03 -14.30
N PRO A 334 -13.78 16.62 -15.49
CA PRO A 334 -15.08 17.13 -15.90
C PRO A 334 -16.16 16.03 -15.85
N GLY A 335 -17.29 16.32 -15.21
CA GLY A 335 -18.42 15.40 -15.10
C GLY A 335 -18.16 14.11 -14.33
N GLY A 336 -17.07 14.02 -13.55
CA GLY A 336 -16.69 12.80 -12.81
C GLY A 336 -16.25 11.65 -13.74
N ARG A 337 -15.77 11.95 -14.94
CA ARG A 337 -15.32 10.97 -15.94
C ARG A 337 -14.03 10.29 -15.49
N ASP A 338 -13.92 9.01 -15.83
CA ASP A 338 -12.72 8.21 -15.63
C ASP A 338 -11.54 8.76 -16.47
N PRO A 339 -10.32 8.85 -15.92
CA PRO A 339 -9.15 9.34 -16.66
C PRO A 339 -8.85 8.56 -17.94
N GLY A 340 -9.08 7.24 -17.93
CA GLY A 340 -8.90 6.38 -19.10
C GLY A 340 -9.88 6.67 -20.23
N ASP A 341 -11.12 7.06 -19.92
CA ASP A 341 -12.11 7.47 -20.91
C ASP A 341 -11.82 8.90 -21.45
N LEU A 342 -11.37 9.82 -20.56
CA LEU A 342 -10.93 11.16 -20.97
C LEU A 342 -9.70 11.11 -21.90
N ALA A 343 -8.76 10.23 -21.63
CA ALA A 343 -7.57 10.07 -22.47
C ALA A 343 -7.92 9.72 -23.94
N LEU A 344 -9.04 9.03 -24.14
CA LEU A 344 -9.50 8.64 -25.47
C LEU A 344 -10.28 9.77 -26.17
N ASP A 345 -11.19 10.41 -25.42
CA ASP A 345 -12.16 11.34 -25.99
C ASP A 345 -11.72 12.81 -25.94
N ASP A 346 -10.97 13.19 -24.88
CA ASP A 346 -10.59 14.58 -24.60
C ASP A 346 -9.27 14.66 -23.80
N PRO A 347 -8.12 14.32 -24.42
CA PRO A 347 -6.81 14.33 -23.76
C PRO A 347 -6.39 15.73 -23.25
N GLU A 348 -6.93 16.81 -23.85
CA GLU A 348 -6.63 18.18 -23.43
C GLU A 348 -7.27 18.49 -22.07
N SER A 349 -8.54 18.09 -21.87
CA SER A 349 -9.20 18.19 -20.57
C SER A 349 -8.52 17.34 -19.49
N LEU A 350 -7.97 16.17 -19.86
CA LEU A 350 -7.20 15.35 -18.94
C LEU A 350 -5.95 16.09 -18.45
N THR A 351 -5.19 16.67 -19.35
CA THR A 351 -3.98 17.45 -19.03
C THR A 351 -4.31 18.68 -18.18
N THR A 352 -5.33 19.42 -18.59
CA THR A 352 -5.79 20.64 -17.88
C THR A 352 -6.22 20.29 -16.43
N SER A 353 -6.91 19.16 -16.23
CA SER A 353 -7.33 18.71 -14.91
C SER A 353 -6.15 18.43 -13.99
N VAL A 354 -5.08 17.83 -14.51
CA VAL A 354 -3.85 17.57 -13.76
C VAL A 354 -3.10 18.86 -13.45
N ASP A 355 -3.02 19.79 -14.41
CA ASP A 355 -2.30 21.05 -14.22
C ASP A 355 -3.05 22.03 -13.30
N SER A 356 -4.38 21.91 -13.21
CA SER A 356 -5.23 22.65 -12.27
C SER A 356 -5.50 21.92 -10.95
N ALA A 357 -4.78 20.84 -10.67
CA ALA A 357 -4.94 20.07 -9.43
C ALA A 357 -4.76 20.98 -8.21
N MET A 358 -5.67 20.85 -7.26
CA MET A 358 -5.69 21.68 -6.04
C MET A 358 -5.14 20.92 -4.83
N PRO A 359 -4.53 21.61 -3.84
CA PRO A 359 -4.09 20.99 -2.60
C PRO A 359 -5.20 20.15 -1.96
N PHE A 360 -4.85 19.03 -1.35
CA PHE A 360 -5.82 18.05 -0.83
C PHE A 360 -6.83 18.68 0.15
N LEU A 361 -6.35 19.54 1.07
CA LEU A 361 -7.23 20.26 1.99
C LEU A 361 -8.20 21.22 1.26
N ALA A 362 -7.70 21.95 0.24
CA ALA A 362 -8.53 22.86 -0.57
C ALA A 362 -9.63 22.08 -1.30
N PHE A 363 -9.30 20.93 -1.88
CA PHE A 363 -10.26 20.06 -2.55
C PHE A 363 -11.38 19.60 -1.60
N ARG A 364 -11.05 19.15 -0.39
CA ARG A 364 -12.02 18.72 0.62
C ARG A 364 -12.93 19.87 1.07
N LEU A 365 -12.33 21.05 1.27
CA LEU A 365 -13.10 22.25 1.65
C LEU A 365 -14.08 22.67 0.56
N ASP A 366 -13.62 22.71 -0.69
CA ASP A 366 -14.46 23.08 -1.82
C ASP A 366 -15.69 22.16 -1.93
N ARG A 367 -15.52 20.87 -1.73
CA ARG A 367 -16.62 19.90 -1.71
C ARG A 367 -17.62 20.15 -0.57
N VAL A 368 -17.11 20.36 0.64
CA VAL A 368 -17.99 20.66 1.80
C VAL A 368 -18.80 21.92 1.52
N LEU A 369 -18.17 22.96 1.00
CA LEU A 369 -18.83 24.23 0.72
C LEU A 369 -19.83 24.12 -0.44
N GLN A 370 -19.52 23.37 -1.50
CA GLN A 370 -20.45 23.15 -2.63
C GLN A 370 -21.65 22.26 -2.26
N SER A 371 -21.49 21.34 -1.30
CA SER A 371 -22.57 20.44 -0.89
C SER A 371 -23.57 21.07 0.09
N GLN A 372 -23.33 22.30 0.54
CA GLN A 372 -24.15 22.98 1.55
C GLN A 372 -24.83 24.22 0.98
N PRO A 373 -26.15 24.39 1.20
CA PRO A 373 -26.79 25.67 0.94
C PRO A 373 -26.19 26.75 1.84
N ALA A 374 -25.95 27.93 1.29
CA ALA A 374 -25.38 29.09 1.99
C ALA A 374 -26.15 30.40 1.71
N ASP A 375 -27.43 30.28 1.41
CA ASP A 375 -28.28 31.40 1.02
C ASP A 375 -28.69 32.23 2.24
N THR A 376 -28.95 31.59 3.39
CA THR A 376 -29.32 32.29 4.64
C THR A 376 -28.13 32.41 5.61
N PRO A 377 -28.15 33.39 6.51
CA PRO A 377 -27.12 33.52 7.56
C PRO A 377 -26.89 32.23 8.35
N GLU A 378 -27.97 31.53 8.72
CA GLU A 378 -27.92 30.30 9.50
C GLU A 378 -27.26 29.17 8.68
N GLN A 379 -27.55 29.09 7.40
CA GLN A 379 -26.93 28.11 6.49
C GLN A 379 -25.43 28.39 6.33
N ARG A 380 -25.04 29.67 6.20
CA ARG A 380 -23.61 30.06 6.12
C ARG A 380 -22.85 29.69 7.38
N VAL A 381 -23.44 29.91 8.56
CA VAL A 381 -22.82 29.52 9.84
C VAL A 381 -22.61 28.00 9.88
N ARG A 382 -23.64 27.19 9.54
CA ARG A 382 -23.54 25.73 9.53
C ARG A 382 -22.52 25.23 8.49
N ALA A 383 -22.46 25.84 7.31
CA ALA A 383 -21.43 25.52 6.30
C ALA A 383 -20.04 25.86 6.81
N GLY A 384 -19.86 26.98 7.51
CA GLY A 384 -18.63 27.38 8.16
C GLY A 384 -18.17 26.40 9.25
N GLU A 385 -19.08 25.94 10.10
CA GLU A 385 -18.79 24.94 11.14
C GLU A 385 -18.29 23.61 10.53
N ARG A 386 -18.94 23.12 9.46
CA ARG A 386 -18.53 21.89 8.75
C ARG A 386 -17.20 22.07 8.04
N ALA A 387 -16.98 23.22 7.38
CA ALA A 387 -15.72 23.54 6.76
C ALA A 387 -14.58 23.59 7.79
N MET A 388 -14.84 24.20 8.96
CA MET A 388 -13.86 24.27 10.04
C MET A 388 -13.55 22.90 10.68
N ALA A 389 -14.49 21.95 10.66
CA ALA A 389 -14.20 20.58 11.07
C ALA A 389 -13.12 19.95 10.18
N VAL A 390 -13.21 20.14 8.86
CA VAL A 390 -12.20 19.68 7.89
C VAL A 390 -10.87 20.42 8.04
N VAL A 391 -10.90 21.76 8.20
CA VAL A 391 -9.69 22.57 8.42
C VAL A 391 -8.92 22.08 9.66
N ASN A 392 -9.63 21.76 10.73
CA ASN A 392 -9.02 21.38 12.00
C ASN A 392 -8.38 19.98 12.00
N GLU A 393 -8.67 19.14 11.01
CA GLU A 393 -7.96 17.86 10.82
C GLU A 393 -6.49 18.07 10.42
N HIS A 394 -6.16 19.20 9.79
CA HIS A 394 -4.81 19.47 9.34
C HIS A 394 -3.87 19.78 10.52
N PRO A 395 -2.68 19.15 10.63
CA PRO A 395 -1.78 19.33 11.77
C PRO A 395 -1.17 20.73 11.86
N ASN A 396 -0.95 21.41 10.73
CA ASN A 396 -0.29 22.72 10.68
C ASN A 396 -1.25 23.87 11.02
N VAL A 397 -1.02 24.52 12.17
CA VAL A 397 -1.83 25.63 12.68
C VAL A 397 -1.88 26.83 11.72
N ASN A 398 -0.77 27.14 11.05
CA ASN A 398 -0.72 28.29 10.15
C ASN A 398 -1.57 28.05 8.89
N LEU A 399 -1.54 26.83 8.34
CA LEU A 399 -2.42 26.46 7.24
C LEU A 399 -3.89 26.51 7.67
N ARG A 400 -4.22 26.01 8.87
CA ARG A 400 -5.59 26.12 9.41
C ARG A 400 -6.08 27.57 9.47
N LYS A 401 -5.23 28.51 9.91
CA LYS A 401 -5.59 29.94 9.95
C LYS A 401 -5.84 30.54 8.57
N ILE A 402 -4.99 30.19 7.60
CA ILE A 402 -5.14 30.67 6.22
C ILE A 402 -6.47 30.18 5.64
N TYR A 403 -6.75 28.86 5.75
CA TYR A 403 -7.99 28.29 5.24
C TYR A 403 -9.22 28.77 5.99
N ALA A 404 -9.14 29.00 7.31
CA ALA A 404 -10.21 29.64 8.08
C ALA A 404 -10.56 31.04 7.54
N GLY A 405 -9.54 31.82 7.18
CA GLY A 405 -9.74 33.11 6.52
C GLY A 405 -10.42 32.99 5.16
N GLN A 406 -10.04 32.01 4.34
CA GLN A 406 -10.68 31.77 3.04
C GLN A 406 -12.13 31.36 3.18
N VAL A 407 -12.43 30.42 4.08
CA VAL A 407 -13.82 29.99 4.40
C VAL A 407 -14.67 31.16 4.89
N ALA A 408 -14.12 31.98 5.79
CA ALA A 408 -14.82 33.16 6.30
C ALA A 408 -15.18 34.14 5.17
N THR A 409 -14.22 34.43 4.29
CA THR A 409 -14.42 35.33 3.14
C THR A 409 -15.47 34.78 2.19
N GLN A 410 -15.42 33.51 1.85
CA GLN A 410 -16.33 32.85 0.92
C GLN A 410 -17.78 32.81 1.46
N LEU A 411 -17.96 32.61 2.75
CA LEU A 411 -19.27 32.56 3.39
C LEU A 411 -19.78 33.91 3.92
N GLY A 412 -18.97 34.98 3.83
CA GLY A 412 -19.31 36.29 4.40
C GLY A 412 -19.40 36.28 5.92
N LEU A 413 -18.56 35.47 6.60
CA LEU A 413 -18.47 35.36 8.06
C LEU A 413 -17.30 36.20 8.60
N ALA A 414 -17.32 36.48 9.92
CA ALA A 414 -16.21 37.19 10.55
C ALA A 414 -14.95 36.32 10.62
N VAL A 415 -13.87 36.74 9.97
CA VAL A 415 -12.59 36.01 9.91
C VAL A 415 -12.04 35.69 11.30
N ALA A 416 -12.16 36.66 12.24
CA ALA A 416 -11.65 36.50 13.60
C ALA A 416 -12.30 35.32 14.35
N ASP A 417 -13.57 35.02 14.09
CA ASP A 417 -14.27 33.92 14.76
C ASP A 417 -13.81 32.57 14.24
N LEU A 418 -13.67 32.43 12.93
CA LEU A 418 -13.17 31.16 12.33
C LEU A 418 -11.68 30.94 12.61
N VAL A 419 -10.85 31.99 12.60
CA VAL A 419 -9.42 31.88 12.97
C VAL A 419 -9.28 31.44 14.42
N ARG A 420 -10.12 31.95 15.33
CA ARG A 420 -10.12 31.53 16.74
C ARG A 420 -10.50 30.06 16.92
N ILE A 421 -11.41 29.53 16.09
CA ILE A 421 -11.72 28.08 16.02
C ILE A 421 -10.52 27.30 15.51
N ALA A 422 -9.85 27.77 14.45
CA ALA A 422 -8.65 27.15 13.89
C ALA A 422 -7.48 27.10 14.88
N GLU A 423 -7.29 28.14 15.70
CA GLU A 423 -6.23 28.20 16.72
C GLU A 423 -6.45 27.20 17.85
N ARG A 424 -7.70 27.04 18.27
CA ARG A 424 -8.04 26.08 19.33
C ARG A 424 -7.75 24.65 18.89
N GLY A 425 -7.72 24.38 17.59
CA GLY A 425 -7.50 23.06 17.01
C GLY A 425 -8.46 22.03 17.60
N THR A 426 -8.24 20.79 17.31
CA THR A 426 -8.80 19.69 18.09
C THR A 426 -8.06 19.55 19.43
N ARG A 427 -8.11 20.54 20.34
CA ARG A 427 -8.32 20.15 21.72
C ARG A 427 -9.68 19.46 21.66
N ARG A 428 -9.66 18.13 21.61
CA ARG A 428 -10.83 17.37 22.05
C ARG A 428 -11.26 18.05 23.35
N PRO A 429 -12.44 18.69 23.45
CA PRO A 429 -13.05 18.79 24.75
C PRO A 429 -13.06 17.34 25.22
N GLN A 430 -12.61 17.06 26.42
CA GLN A 430 -13.24 16.01 27.18
C GLN A 430 -14.70 16.47 27.35
N MET A 431 -15.47 16.33 26.28
CA MET A 431 -16.90 16.25 26.41
C MET A 431 -17.12 14.96 27.18
N GLU A 432 -17.63 15.09 28.38
CA GLU A 432 -18.50 14.06 28.92
C GLU A 432 -19.34 13.57 27.75
N VAL A 433 -19.10 12.35 27.36
CA VAL A 433 -19.78 11.66 26.26
C VAL A 433 -21.26 11.64 26.67
N PRO A 434 -22.17 12.43 26.01
CA PRO A 434 -23.57 12.10 26.11
C PRO A 434 -23.72 10.70 25.58
N PRO A 435 -24.60 9.87 26.11
CA PRO A 435 -24.80 8.53 25.63
C PRO A 435 -25.05 8.57 24.11
N PRO A 436 -24.46 7.65 23.32
CA PRO A 436 -24.51 7.69 21.87
C PRO A 436 -25.96 7.64 21.40
N SER A 437 -26.40 8.74 20.77
CA SER A 437 -27.64 8.75 20.01
C SER A 437 -27.40 7.99 18.72
N ALA A 438 -28.29 7.04 18.46
CA ALA A 438 -28.39 6.14 17.32
C ALA A 438 -27.91 6.76 15.99
N GLY A 439 -26.89 6.15 15.35
CA GLY A 439 -26.45 6.47 14.00
C GLY A 439 -24.96 6.41 13.73
N SER A 440 -24.16 5.68 14.51
CA SER A 440 -22.75 5.42 14.18
C SER A 440 -22.70 4.39 13.05
N ARG A 441 -22.38 4.85 11.84
CA ARG A 441 -22.07 3.96 10.72
C ARG A 441 -20.83 3.15 11.10
N HIS A 442 -21.02 1.89 11.43
CA HIS A 442 -19.95 0.94 11.68
C HIS A 442 -19.08 0.84 10.42
N ARG A 443 -17.78 1.13 10.56
CA ARG A 443 -16.78 0.99 9.49
C ARG A 443 -16.52 -0.48 9.26
N ASP A 444 -16.17 -0.84 8.01
CA ASP A 444 -15.62 -2.16 7.67
C ASP A 444 -14.22 -2.28 8.28
N THR A 445 -14.17 -2.73 9.53
CA THR A 445 -12.93 -2.98 10.29
C THR A 445 -12.53 -4.44 10.12
N ALA A 446 -11.28 -4.78 10.43
CA ALA A 446 -10.82 -6.17 10.48
C ALA A 446 -11.70 -7.04 11.41
N GLU A 447 -12.19 -6.47 12.51
CA GLU A 447 -13.15 -7.13 13.42
C GLU A 447 -14.47 -7.47 12.72
N PHE A 448 -15.03 -6.52 11.96
CA PHE A 448 -16.26 -6.75 11.20
C PHE A 448 -16.06 -7.77 10.08
N ALA A 449 -14.91 -7.73 9.40
CA ALA A 449 -14.57 -8.70 8.36
C ALA A 449 -14.50 -10.13 8.91
N VAL A 450 -13.90 -10.32 10.09
CA VAL A 450 -13.85 -11.63 10.76
C VAL A 450 -15.24 -12.07 11.25
N LEU A 451 -16.09 -11.16 11.73
CA LEU A 451 -17.49 -11.48 12.07
C LEU A 451 -18.30 -11.90 10.84
N SER A 452 -18.10 -11.23 9.69
CA SER A 452 -18.74 -11.64 8.44
C SER A 452 -18.30 -13.02 7.99
N ALA A 453 -17.00 -13.34 8.11
CA ALA A 453 -16.48 -14.68 7.84
C ALA A 453 -17.04 -15.72 8.82
N LEU A 454 -17.21 -15.38 10.11
CA LEU A 454 -17.81 -16.25 11.12
C LEU A 454 -19.28 -16.58 10.78
N VAL A 455 -20.04 -15.58 10.33
CA VAL A 455 -21.44 -15.77 9.90
C VAL A 455 -21.54 -16.69 8.68
N GLN A 456 -20.57 -16.61 7.75
CA GLN A 456 -20.56 -17.39 6.51
C GLN A 456 -19.97 -18.80 6.69
N SER A 457 -19.01 -18.99 7.60
CA SER A 457 -18.25 -20.24 7.77
C SER A 457 -17.99 -20.52 9.25
N TRP A 458 -19.05 -20.78 10.01
CA TRP A 458 -19.00 -20.99 11.46
C TRP A 458 -17.97 -22.06 11.87
N ASP A 459 -18.01 -23.24 11.25
CA ASP A 459 -17.16 -24.39 11.64
C ASP A 459 -15.66 -24.15 11.41
N GLU A 460 -15.32 -23.28 10.47
CA GLU A 460 -13.92 -22.97 10.14
C GLU A 460 -13.38 -21.82 11.00
N VAL A 461 -14.21 -20.85 11.35
CA VAL A 461 -13.79 -19.58 11.95
C VAL A 461 -13.97 -19.56 13.47
N ALA A 462 -15.05 -20.14 14.00
CA ALA A 462 -15.34 -20.15 15.43
C ALA A 462 -14.21 -20.74 16.30
N PRO A 463 -13.51 -21.83 15.90
CA PRO A 463 -12.44 -22.41 16.71
C PRO A 463 -11.23 -21.52 16.94
N ILE A 464 -11.06 -20.46 16.15
CA ILE A 464 -9.91 -19.56 16.22
C ILE A 464 -10.27 -18.15 16.73
N LEU A 465 -11.49 -17.97 17.25
CA LEU A 465 -11.97 -16.68 17.73
C LEU A 465 -12.27 -16.69 19.22
N VAL A 466 -11.94 -15.59 19.87
CA VAL A 466 -12.29 -15.30 21.27
C VAL A 466 -12.76 -13.86 21.40
N GLY A 467 -13.63 -13.57 22.38
CA GLY A 467 -14.23 -12.24 22.56
C GLY A 467 -13.21 -11.13 22.81
N GLU A 468 -12.06 -11.46 23.39
CA GLU A 468 -10.95 -10.57 23.70
C GLU A 468 -10.26 -9.96 22.48
N LEU A 469 -10.49 -10.51 21.28
CA LEU A 469 -10.01 -9.97 20.02
C LEU A 469 -10.74 -8.70 19.62
N PHE A 470 -12.00 -8.54 20.03
CA PHE A 470 -12.84 -7.42 19.63
C PHE A 470 -12.68 -6.22 20.57
N LEU A 471 -12.38 -5.07 20.00
CA LEU A 471 -12.26 -3.76 20.66
C LEU A 471 -13.56 -2.98 20.63
N ASP A 472 -14.27 -3.09 19.49
CA ASP A 472 -15.57 -2.46 19.32
C ASP A 472 -16.61 -3.24 20.13
N GLU A 473 -17.31 -2.55 21.00
CA GLU A 473 -18.25 -3.16 21.94
C GLU A 473 -19.47 -3.79 21.24
N ALA A 474 -19.90 -3.21 20.11
CA ALA A 474 -20.98 -3.77 19.31
C ALA A 474 -20.54 -5.04 18.58
N ASN A 475 -19.30 -5.06 18.05
CA ASN A 475 -18.71 -6.26 17.45
C ASN A 475 -18.52 -7.38 18.49
N ARG A 476 -18.04 -7.05 19.69
CA ARG A 476 -17.91 -8.02 20.79
C ARG A 476 -19.25 -8.62 21.18
N ARG A 477 -20.28 -7.80 21.39
CA ARG A 477 -21.64 -8.28 21.70
C ARG A 477 -22.28 -9.08 20.55
N ALA A 478 -21.97 -8.73 19.29
CA ALA A 478 -22.37 -9.52 18.14
C ALA A 478 -21.71 -10.90 18.13
N PHE A 479 -20.40 -10.96 18.44
CA PHE A 479 -19.68 -12.23 18.62
C PHE A 479 -20.27 -13.05 19.78
N ASP A 480 -20.54 -12.45 20.93
CA ASP A 480 -21.13 -13.13 22.10
C ASP A 480 -22.52 -13.72 21.78
N ALA A 481 -23.33 -12.98 20.99
CA ALA A 481 -24.64 -13.46 20.53
C ALA A 481 -24.51 -14.67 19.58
N LEU A 482 -23.53 -14.65 18.66
CA LEU A 482 -23.23 -15.79 17.79
C LEU A 482 -22.70 -16.99 18.57
N ALA A 483 -21.82 -16.77 19.53
CA ALA A 483 -21.27 -17.82 20.40
C ALA A 483 -22.33 -18.48 21.29
N ALA A 484 -23.36 -17.73 21.69
CA ALA A 484 -24.53 -18.26 22.41
C ALA A 484 -25.49 -19.07 21.52
N HIS A 485 -25.43 -18.89 20.18
CA HIS A 485 -26.29 -19.54 19.18
C HIS A 485 -25.43 -20.12 18.04
N PRO A 486 -24.61 -21.15 18.28
CA PRO A 486 -23.67 -21.70 17.30
C PRO A 486 -24.33 -22.12 16.00
N GLY A 487 -23.92 -21.50 14.87
CA GLY A 487 -24.48 -21.81 13.55
C GLY A 487 -25.94 -21.35 13.31
N ASP A 488 -26.58 -20.71 14.30
CA ASP A 488 -27.96 -20.18 14.19
C ASP A 488 -27.95 -18.64 14.16
N LEU A 489 -27.66 -18.06 13.01
CA LEU A 489 -27.68 -16.61 12.82
C LEU A 489 -29.05 -15.97 13.14
N PRO A 490 -30.20 -16.54 12.72
CA PRO A 490 -31.53 -16.01 13.09
C PRO A 490 -31.73 -15.94 14.61
N GLY A 491 -31.32 -16.98 15.33
CA GLY A 491 -31.34 -17.02 16.80
C GLY A 491 -30.45 -15.94 17.42
N ALA A 492 -29.24 -15.81 16.95
CA ALA A 492 -28.29 -14.79 17.40
C ALA A 492 -28.83 -13.36 17.16
N VAL A 493 -29.37 -13.06 15.98
CA VAL A 493 -29.96 -11.76 15.62
C VAL A 493 -31.17 -11.45 16.50
N SER A 494 -32.00 -12.45 16.81
CA SER A 494 -33.19 -12.27 17.67
C SER A 494 -32.82 -11.96 19.12
N ALA A 495 -31.73 -12.54 19.62
CA ALA A 495 -31.25 -12.39 21.00
C ALA A 495 -30.39 -11.15 21.20
N ALA A 496 -29.78 -10.61 20.15
CA ALA A 496 -28.87 -9.47 20.20
C ALA A 496 -29.57 -8.15 20.54
N ASP A 497 -28.86 -7.29 21.25
CA ASP A 497 -29.26 -5.89 21.45
C ASP A 497 -29.25 -5.11 20.11
N PRO A 498 -29.83 -3.89 20.05
CA PRO A 498 -29.97 -3.17 18.78
C PRO A 498 -28.66 -2.93 18.01
N ASP A 499 -27.57 -2.62 18.70
CA ASP A 499 -26.27 -2.31 18.06
C ASP A 499 -25.62 -3.59 17.53
N ALA A 500 -25.58 -4.65 18.34
CA ALA A 500 -25.08 -5.96 17.94
C ALA A 500 -25.92 -6.58 16.80
N ARG A 501 -27.25 -6.37 16.83
CA ARG A 501 -28.15 -6.81 15.77
C ARG A 501 -27.82 -6.14 14.43
N GLU A 502 -27.61 -4.81 14.42
CA GLU A 502 -27.21 -4.10 13.20
C GLU A 502 -25.91 -4.67 12.62
N VAL A 503 -24.92 -4.99 13.48
CA VAL A 503 -23.68 -5.65 13.05
C VAL A 503 -23.93 -7.00 12.42
N LEU A 504 -24.75 -7.85 13.04
CA LEU A 504 -25.07 -9.19 12.55
C LEU A 504 -25.87 -9.19 11.23
N GLU A 505 -26.89 -8.33 11.13
CA GLU A 505 -27.69 -8.16 9.91
C GLU A 505 -26.83 -7.69 8.74
N ARG A 506 -25.88 -6.80 9.01
CA ARG A 506 -24.93 -6.32 8.00
C ARG A 506 -23.91 -7.39 7.63
N ALA A 507 -23.36 -8.14 8.61
CA ALA A 507 -22.42 -9.22 8.38
C ALA A 507 -23.02 -10.36 7.53
N ALA A 508 -24.33 -10.54 7.60
CA ALA A 508 -25.07 -11.52 6.80
C ALA A 508 -25.19 -11.15 5.31
N ILE A 509 -25.06 -9.86 4.97
CA ILE A 509 -25.31 -9.34 3.61
C ILE A 509 -24.00 -9.00 2.89
N VAL A 510 -22.96 -8.64 3.64
CA VAL A 510 -21.67 -8.20 3.08
C VAL A 510 -20.82 -9.42 2.79
N ASP A 511 -20.47 -9.59 1.52
CA ASP A 511 -19.55 -10.62 1.06
C ASP A 511 -18.12 -10.07 1.11
N ILE A 512 -17.35 -10.52 2.10
CA ILE A 512 -15.96 -10.08 2.29
C ILE A 512 -15.05 -11.29 2.03
N GLU A 513 -14.34 -11.26 0.91
CA GLU A 513 -13.29 -12.24 0.63
C GLU A 513 -12.04 -11.93 1.48
N ILE A 514 -11.90 -12.63 2.60
CA ILE A 514 -10.69 -12.60 3.45
C ILE A 514 -10.19 -14.03 3.68
N ASP A 515 -8.93 -14.15 4.04
CA ASP A 515 -8.43 -15.35 4.71
C ASP A 515 -8.66 -15.17 6.23
N PRO A 516 -9.64 -15.89 6.84
CA PRO A 516 -10.01 -15.66 8.23
C PRO A 516 -8.84 -15.87 9.20
N GLU A 517 -7.97 -16.84 8.92
CA GLU A 517 -6.82 -17.15 9.78
C GLU A 517 -5.80 -16.01 9.76
N VAL A 518 -5.56 -15.39 8.62
CA VAL A 518 -4.66 -14.23 8.49
C VAL A 518 -5.20 -13.03 9.27
N GLU A 519 -6.49 -12.73 9.13
CA GLU A 519 -7.10 -11.61 9.83
C GLU A 519 -7.18 -11.83 11.35
N VAL A 520 -7.48 -13.04 11.80
CA VAL A 520 -7.46 -13.39 13.23
C VAL A 520 -6.05 -13.24 13.82
N ARG A 521 -5.00 -13.61 13.08
CA ARG A 521 -3.61 -13.37 13.50
C ARG A 521 -3.31 -11.87 13.68
N HIS A 522 -3.79 -11.03 12.77
CA HIS A 522 -3.68 -9.56 12.89
C HIS A 522 -4.41 -9.02 14.12
N LEU A 523 -5.65 -9.48 14.36
CA LEU A 523 -6.41 -9.10 15.55
C LEU A 523 -5.72 -9.55 16.83
N ALA A 524 -5.23 -10.80 16.89
CA ALA A 524 -4.51 -11.35 18.03
C ALA A 524 -3.24 -10.55 18.35
N ALA A 525 -2.42 -10.23 17.34
CA ALA A 525 -1.25 -9.38 17.52
C ALA A 525 -1.61 -8.01 18.10
N THR A 526 -2.71 -7.42 17.64
CA THR A 526 -3.19 -6.12 18.11
C THR A 526 -3.72 -6.18 19.53
N ALA A 527 -4.53 -7.20 19.86
CA ALA A 527 -5.07 -7.45 21.19
C ALA A 527 -3.96 -7.67 22.23
N VAL A 528 -2.96 -8.51 21.90
CA VAL A 528 -1.80 -8.77 22.77
C VAL A 528 -0.98 -7.50 23.00
N ARG A 529 -0.66 -6.72 21.95
CA ARG A 529 0.07 -5.45 22.12
C ARG A 529 -0.68 -4.45 23.00
N ARG A 530 -2.00 -4.41 22.91
CA ARG A 530 -2.87 -3.59 23.75
C ARG A 530 -2.83 -4.07 25.19
N ALA A 531 -3.04 -5.37 25.43
CA ALA A 531 -3.02 -5.96 26.75
C ALA A 531 -1.66 -5.77 27.46
N LEU A 532 -0.55 -5.82 26.74
CA LEU A 532 0.79 -5.55 27.26
C LEU A 532 1.06 -4.07 27.60
N ARG A 533 0.28 -3.11 27.06
CA ARG A 533 0.38 -1.67 27.37
C ARG A 533 -0.43 -1.24 28.59
N SER A 534 -1.45 -1.99 28.98
CA SER A 534 -2.40 -1.63 30.06
C SER A 534 -1.86 -1.98 31.47
N THR A 535 -0.61 -1.64 31.78
CA THR A 535 0.02 -1.94 33.07
C THR A 535 -0.12 -0.81 34.06
N GLY A 536 -1.14 -0.92 34.95
CA GLY A 536 -1.29 -0.13 36.18
C GLY A 536 -1.31 -0.95 37.49
N ALA A 537 -1.06 -2.27 37.43
CA ALA A 537 -1.11 -3.17 38.60
C ALA A 537 0.31 -3.57 39.07
N PRO A 538 0.49 -3.97 40.37
CA PRO A 538 1.76 -4.42 40.93
C PRO A 538 2.34 -5.59 40.11
N VAL A 539 3.65 -5.54 39.85
CA VAL A 539 4.37 -6.49 39.01
C VAL A 539 4.49 -7.84 39.73
N ASP A 540 3.72 -8.83 39.28
CA ASP A 540 3.86 -10.23 39.69
C ASP A 540 4.95 -10.91 38.82
N PRO A 541 5.98 -11.56 39.39
CA PRO A 541 7.03 -12.21 38.63
C PRO A 541 6.54 -13.31 37.66
N SER A 542 5.45 -14.02 37.99
CA SER A 542 4.85 -15.02 37.10
C SER A 542 4.25 -14.40 35.84
N ARG A 543 3.68 -13.22 35.94
CA ARG A 543 3.14 -12.45 34.82
C ARG A 543 4.24 -11.92 33.88
N LEU A 544 5.40 -11.55 34.43
CA LEU A 544 6.53 -11.09 33.60
C LEU A 544 7.02 -12.16 32.61
N ALA A 545 7.06 -13.43 33.05
CA ALA A 545 7.45 -14.53 32.17
C ALA A 545 6.42 -14.77 31.06
N ALA A 546 5.12 -14.77 31.39
CA ALA A 546 4.03 -14.94 30.44
C ALA A 546 3.94 -13.77 29.45
N ASP A 547 4.14 -12.53 29.90
CA ASP A 547 4.17 -11.34 29.06
C ASP A 547 5.40 -11.34 28.11
N ALA A 548 6.54 -11.84 28.56
CA ALA A 548 7.74 -11.99 27.73
C ALA A 548 7.55 -13.06 26.65
N GLU A 549 6.87 -14.15 27.00
CA GLU A 549 6.52 -15.20 26.07
C GLU A 549 5.51 -14.73 25.05
N ALA A 550 4.45 -14.04 25.44
CA ALA A 550 3.47 -13.46 24.52
C ALA A 550 4.12 -12.52 23.49
N ARG A 551 5.10 -11.70 23.89
CA ARG A 551 5.87 -10.87 22.95
C ARG A 551 6.61 -11.70 21.91
N ARG A 552 7.26 -12.81 22.30
CA ARG A 552 7.97 -13.70 21.37
C ARG A 552 7.01 -14.41 20.41
N LEU A 553 5.85 -14.84 20.92
CA LEU A 553 4.84 -15.49 20.10
C LEU A 553 4.27 -14.54 19.02
N VAL A 554 4.10 -13.25 19.33
CA VAL A 554 3.69 -12.24 18.32
C VAL A 554 4.70 -12.11 17.18
N GLU A 555 6.00 -12.29 17.43
CA GLU A 555 7.03 -12.21 16.38
C GLU A 555 6.97 -13.38 15.39
N VAL A 556 6.50 -14.54 15.83
CA VAL A 556 6.41 -15.76 15.00
C VAL A 556 4.99 -16.05 14.51
N LEU A 557 4.03 -15.17 14.82
CA LEU A 557 2.61 -15.37 14.51
C LEU A 557 2.31 -15.50 13.01
N HIS A 558 3.15 -14.91 12.15
CA HIS A 558 3.04 -14.98 10.70
C HIS A 558 3.95 -16.03 10.05
N ASP A 559 4.66 -16.83 10.86
CA ASP A 559 5.47 -17.94 10.37
C ASP A 559 4.55 -19.08 9.87
N PRO A 560 4.76 -19.63 8.65
CA PRO A 560 3.90 -20.67 8.08
C PRO A 560 3.84 -21.97 8.89
N GLU A 561 4.93 -22.34 9.60
CA GLU A 561 5.01 -23.59 10.35
C GLU A 561 4.62 -23.43 11.83
N ARG A 562 4.91 -22.25 12.41
CA ARG A 562 4.75 -21.98 13.84
C ARG A 562 3.59 -21.06 14.18
N GLY A 563 3.03 -20.36 13.20
CA GLY A 563 2.04 -19.32 13.41
C GLY A 563 0.73 -19.85 14.01
N ARG A 564 0.34 -21.09 13.70
CA ARG A 564 -0.87 -21.71 14.26
C ARG A 564 -0.71 -22.00 15.75
N ASP A 565 0.39 -22.66 16.16
CA ASP A 565 0.69 -22.91 17.57
C ASP A 565 0.85 -21.60 18.35
N ALA A 566 1.48 -20.59 17.75
CA ALA A 566 1.61 -19.27 18.35
C ALA A 566 0.25 -18.58 18.56
N LEU A 567 -0.68 -18.70 17.59
CA LEU A 567 -2.03 -18.17 17.71
C LEU A 567 -2.78 -18.82 18.87
N ASP A 568 -2.83 -20.14 18.92
CA ASP A 568 -3.55 -20.90 19.96
C ASP A 568 -3.06 -20.53 21.36
N ARG A 569 -1.75 -20.39 21.54
CA ARG A 569 -1.14 -19.98 22.82
C ARG A 569 -1.41 -18.53 23.18
N LEU A 570 -1.47 -17.62 22.18
CA LEU A 570 -1.81 -16.22 22.40
C LEU A 570 -3.28 -16.03 22.76
N LEU A 571 -4.18 -16.79 22.15
CA LEU A 571 -5.60 -16.79 22.50
C LEU A 571 -5.81 -17.25 23.94
N GLY A 572 -5.16 -18.34 24.35
CA GLY A 572 -5.16 -18.80 25.74
C GLY A 572 -4.64 -17.74 26.73
N TRP A 573 -3.54 -17.07 26.38
CA TRP A 573 -2.98 -15.99 27.19
C TRP A 573 -3.92 -14.78 27.31
N LEU A 574 -4.66 -14.41 26.24
CA LEU A 574 -5.65 -13.33 26.27
C LEU A 574 -6.81 -13.66 27.20
N ILE A 575 -7.37 -14.87 27.12
CA ILE A 575 -8.46 -15.34 27.98
C ILE A 575 -8.04 -15.32 29.45
N GLU A 576 -6.89 -15.90 29.80
CA GLU A 576 -6.39 -15.92 31.18
C GLU A 576 -6.20 -14.51 31.76
N ARG A 577 -5.81 -13.57 30.92
CA ARG A 577 -5.57 -12.19 31.33
C ARG A 577 -6.87 -11.43 31.58
N ASP A 578 -7.92 -11.65 30.78
CA ASP A 578 -9.22 -11.00 30.98
C ASP A 578 -9.97 -11.56 32.18
N VAL A 579 -9.93 -12.87 32.41
CA VAL A 579 -10.47 -13.52 33.61
C VAL A 579 -9.85 -12.96 34.90
N THR A 580 -8.55 -12.70 34.90
CA THR A 580 -7.87 -12.10 36.06
C THR A 580 -8.17 -10.60 36.24
N ALA A 581 -8.62 -9.90 35.21
CA ALA A 581 -8.99 -8.49 35.25
C ALA A 581 -10.46 -8.27 35.62
N SER A 582 -11.36 -9.16 35.20
CA SER A 582 -12.82 -9.02 35.36
C SER A 582 -13.42 -9.82 36.52
N GLY A 583 -12.72 -10.80 37.08
CA GLY A 583 -13.21 -11.64 38.17
C GLY A 583 -14.40 -12.56 37.81
N VAL A 584 -14.75 -12.68 36.51
CA VAL A 584 -15.85 -13.50 36.02
C VAL A 584 -15.31 -14.66 35.18
N VAL A 585 -15.68 -15.87 35.55
CA VAL A 585 -15.32 -17.09 34.79
C VAL A 585 -16.31 -17.24 33.63
N THR A 586 -15.84 -17.05 32.40
CA THR A 586 -16.61 -17.36 31.19
C THR A 586 -16.47 -18.87 30.89
N PRO A 587 -17.55 -19.59 30.52
CA PRO A 587 -17.44 -21.02 30.21
C PRO A 587 -16.69 -21.24 28.89
N VAL A 588 -15.65 -22.07 28.96
CA VAL A 588 -14.96 -22.63 27.78
C VAL A 588 -15.93 -23.55 27.06
N VAL A 589 -16.14 -23.35 25.78
CA VAL A 589 -16.87 -24.31 24.93
C VAL A 589 -15.95 -25.52 24.76
N GLU A 590 -16.14 -26.58 25.56
CA GLU A 590 -15.50 -27.87 25.34
C GLU A 590 -15.99 -28.47 24.02
N GLY A 591 -15.02 -28.80 23.14
CA GLY A 591 -15.27 -29.46 21.87
C GLY A 591 -15.99 -30.79 22.06
N VAL A 592 -17.03 -30.98 21.30
CA VAL A 592 -17.74 -32.28 21.16
C VAL A 592 -16.85 -33.20 20.33
N GLU A 593 -16.52 -34.39 20.90
CA GLU A 593 -15.88 -35.53 20.22
C GLU A 593 -16.69 -36.02 18.99
#